data_76f85613d92b9ec071dec2acfd1a7d72
#
_entry.id   76f85613d92b9ec071dec2acfd1a7d72
#
_cell.length_a   1.000
_cell.length_b   1.000
_cell.length_c   1.000
_cell.angle_alpha   90.00
_cell.angle_beta   90.00
_cell.angle_gamma   90.00
#
_symmetry.space_group_name_H-M   'P 1'
#
loop_
_entity.id
_entity.type
_entity.pdbx_description
1 polymer ?
#
loop_
_entity_poly.entity_id
_entity_poly.type
_entity_poly.pdbx_seq_one_letter_code
_entity_poly.pdbx_strand_id
1 'polypeptide(L)'
;MAAPVYIDYFQNFQAEDVANFYASLAKVTDFWDFSCSSVSCEPRYFYDATHFRNAVGSMIAARIAGDDSVYIPDDFGTYVTADTPSSYFSEVLQATALPDETVSRDVPVLMWHNLAEESSGDMTISVETFRAQIEALHEAGFKTVSLQQLYDYVHFGTELPEKPIVLTFDDGYFSNYEYAFPILQEYDMQATIFAIGVSVGKDSYKDTDHAMTPHFGADEAREMVDSGLISVQSHTFDMHQWPPFEDGNAQVRETLLPFDGEADADYEAAVEADFAESRELLESITGQPVNALAFPEGAYVTLTQDALRSAGAELTFTTVRAVNTVVKGLPQSLCAMPRFGMTESADMTALVAELEQ
;
A
#
# COMPACT_ATOMS: atom_id res chain seq x y z
N MET A 1 -21.07 -16.88 19.85
CA MET A 1 -20.70 -16.01 18.74
C MET A 1 -21.08 -16.71 17.44
N ALA A 2 -21.81 -16.04 16.56
CA ALA A 2 -21.98 -16.47 15.17
C ALA A 2 -20.85 -15.84 14.35
N ALA A 3 -20.02 -16.66 13.71
CA ALA A 3 -18.84 -16.21 12.99
C ALA A 3 -19.21 -15.60 11.63
N PRO A 4 -18.46 -14.62 11.13
CA PRO A 4 -18.65 -14.09 9.79
C PRO A 4 -18.31 -15.16 8.74
N VAL A 5 -19.10 -15.19 7.69
CA VAL A 5 -18.88 -16.02 6.50
C VAL A 5 -19.06 -15.17 5.25
N TYR A 6 -18.43 -15.59 4.16
CA TYR A 6 -18.64 -14.94 2.87
C TYR A 6 -20.09 -15.14 2.40
N ILE A 7 -20.67 -14.12 1.80
CA ILE A 7 -22.11 -14.07 1.47
C ILE A 7 -22.58 -15.28 0.66
N ASP A 8 -21.75 -15.80 -0.24
CA ASP A 8 -22.08 -16.97 -1.06
C ASP A 8 -22.34 -18.23 -0.25
N TYR A 9 -21.82 -18.30 0.99
CA TYR A 9 -22.07 -19.45 1.86
C TYR A 9 -23.55 -19.59 2.19
N PHE A 10 -24.24 -18.47 2.40
CA PHE A 10 -25.67 -18.46 2.73
C PHE A 10 -26.56 -18.94 1.59
N GLN A 11 -26.10 -18.87 0.34
CA GLN A 11 -26.85 -19.39 -0.82
C GLN A 11 -27.12 -20.90 -0.75
N ASN A 12 -26.36 -21.62 0.10
CA ASN A 12 -26.53 -23.06 0.32
C ASN A 12 -27.60 -23.41 1.37
N PHE A 13 -28.19 -22.42 2.05
CA PHE A 13 -29.14 -22.62 3.12
C PHE A 13 -30.49 -21.92 2.80
N GLN A 14 -31.57 -22.43 3.38
CA GLN A 14 -32.82 -21.69 3.37
C GLN A 14 -32.71 -20.57 4.44
N ALA A 15 -32.85 -19.33 4.03
CA ALA A 15 -32.75 -18.18 4.94
C ALA A 15 -33.67 -18.27 6.13
N GLU A 16 -34.91 -18.84 5.94
CA GLU A 16 -35.87 -19.06 7.01
C GLU A 16 -35.35 -20.03 8.07
N ASP A 17 -34.67 -21.10 7.68
CA ASP A 17 -34.14 -22.10 8.62
C ASP A 17 -33.05 -21.52 9.50
N VAL A 18 -32.14 -20.69 8.90
CA VAL A 18 -31.08 -20.02 9.63
C VAL A 18 -31.65 -18.96 10.57
N ALA A 19 -32.61 -18.17 10.12
CA ALA A 19 -33.31 -17.18 10.95
C ALA A 19 -33.99 -17.82 12.15
N ASN A 20 -34.71 -18.93 11.92
CA ASN A 20 -35.38 -19.69 12.99
C ASN A 20 -34.37 -20.30 13.98
N PHE A 21 -33.22 -20.76 13.51
CA PHE A 21 -32.16 -21.27 14.39
C PHE A 21 -31.64 -20.17 15.31
N TYR A 22 -31.23 -19.01 14.75
CA TYR A 22 -30.72 -17.91 15.57
C TYR A 22 -31.76 -17.30 16.50
N ALA A 23 -33.00 -17.17 16.06
CA ALA A 23 -34.11 -16.74 16.92
C ALA A 23 -34.37 -17.71 18.08
N SER A 24 -34.16 -19.02 17.87
CA SER A 24 -34.27 -20.03 18.91
C SER A 24 -33.08 -19.99 19.85
N LEU A 25 -31.87 -19.77 19.35
CA LEU A 25 -30.65 -19.63 20.13
C LEU A 25 -30.74 -18.42 21.07
N ALA A 26 -31.21 -17.27 20.57
CA ALA A 26 -31.39 -16.06 21.35
C ALA A 26 -32.28 -16.20 22.57
N LYS A 27 -33.22 -17.15 22.55
CA LYS A 27 -34.08 -17.48 23.73
C LYS A 27 -33.35 -18.27 24.81
N VAL A 28 -32.20 -18.85 24.48
CA VAL A 28 -31.42 -19.73 25.37
C VAL A 28 -30.20 -19.01 25.93
N THR A 29 -29.57 -18.18 25.11
CA THR A 29 -28.33 -17.45 25.47
C THR A 29 -28.16 -16.20 24.62
N ASP A 30 -27.59 -15.18 25.21
CA ASP A 30 -27.13 -14.00 24.48
C ASP A 30 -25.86 -14.37 23.69
N PHE A 31 -25.66 -13.70 22.53
CA PHE A 31 -24.48 -13.92 21.71
C PHE A 31 -24.17 -12.72 20.79
N TRP A 32 -22.93 -12.62 20.36
CA TRP A 32 -22.55 -11.73 19.27
C TRP A 32 -22.82 -12.40 17.92
N ASP A 33 -23.51 -11.69 17.04
CA ASP A 33 -23.74 -12.10 15.65
C ASP A 33 -22.88 -11.27 14.70
N PHE A 34 -21.95 -11.93 14.02
CA PHE A 34 -21.08 -11.38 12.98
C PHE A 34 -21.36 -12.02 11.61
N SER A 35 -22.43 -12.79 11.49
CA SER A 35 -22.61 -13.71 10.37
C SER A 35 -22.86 -13.03 9.03
N CYS A 36 -23.45 -11.83 9.02
CA CYS A 36 -23.73 -11.10 7.80
C CYS A 36 -23.57 -9.59 8.02
N SER A 37 -22.75 -8.96 7.18
CA SER A 37 -22.44 -7.52 7.22
C SER A 37 -21.72 -7.13 5.94
N SER A 38 -21.27 -5.87 5.84
CA SER A 38 -20.36 -5.39 4.79
C SER A 38 -19.09 -6.25 4.68
N VAL A 39 -18.56 -6.74 5.82
CA VAL A 39 -17.42 -7.68 5.83
C VAL A 39 -17.74 -8.95 5.05
N SER A 40 -18.94 -9.49 5.15
CA SER A 40 -19.35 -10.71 4.43
C SER A 40 -19.43 -10.52 2.91
N CYS A 41 -19.52 -9.30 2.43
CA CYS A 41 -19.60 -8.96 1.01
C CYS A 41 -18.25 -8.71 0.34
N GLU A 42 -17.16 -8.57 1.12
CA GLU A 42 -15.83 -8.31 0.59
C GLU A 42 -14.98 -9.61 0.61
N PRO A 43 -14.74 -10.22 -0.57
CA PRO A 43 -14.08 -11.53 -0.63
C PRO A 43 -12.64 -11.49 -0.11
N ARG A 44 -11.98 -10.32 -0.11
CA ARG A 44 -10.59 -10.17 0.36
C ARG A 44 -10.44 -10.36 1.88
N TYR A 45 -11.51 -10.28 2.65
CA TYR A 45 -11.50 -10.63 4.06
C TYR A 45 -11.46 -12.14 4.33
N PHE A 46 -11.62 -12.97 3.29
CA PHE A 46 -11.72 -14.42 3.44
C PHE A 46 -10.62 -15.15 2.67
N TYR A 47 -10.30 -16.36 3.12
CA TYR A 47 -9.50 -17.34 2.35
C TYR A 47 -10.40 -18.20 1.46
N ASP A 48 -11.60 -18.49 1.97
CA ASP A 48 -12.68 -19.22 1.30
C ASP A 48 -14.03 -18.81 1.92
N ALA A 49 -15.13 -19.44 1.52
CA ALA A 49 -16.47 -19.06 1.95
C ALA A 49 -16.70 -19.12 3.48
N THR A 50 -15.83 -19.75 4.25
CA THR A 50 -16.03 -20.01 5.70
C THR A 50 -14.85 -19.59 6.57
N HIS A 51 -13.68 -19.33 5.98
CA HIS A 51 -12.47 -19.01 6.72
C HIS A 51 -12.05 -17.56 6.47
N PHE A 52 -12.25 -16.71 7.47
CA PHE A 52 -11.86 -15.32 7.41
C PHE A 52 -10.37 -15.12 7.79
N ARG A 53 -9.80 -14.02 7.30
CA ARG A 53 -8.41 -13.62 7.59
C ARG A 53 -8.28 -13.06 9.00
N ASN A 54 -7.05 -13.05 9.52
CA ASN A 54 -6.75 -12.56 10.88
C ASN A 54 -7.26 -11.13 11.12
N ALA A 55 -7.24 -10.26 10.11
CA ALA A 55 -7.77 -8.89 10.20
C ALA A 55 -9.23 -8.88 10.68
N VAL A 56 -10.07 -9.77 10.17
CA VAL A 56 -11.48 -9.89 10.62
C VAL A 56 -11.55 -10.35 12.09
N GLY A 57 -10.64 -11.24 12.50
CA GLY A 57 -10.51 -11.64 13.90
C GLY A 57 -10.18 -10.46 14.84
N SER A 58 -9.32 -9.55 14.37
CA SER A 58 -9.00 -8.32 15.10
C SER A 58 -10.21 -7.40 15.22
N MET A 59 -11.00 -7.21 14.15
CA MET A 59 -12.24 -6.43 14.18
C MET A 59 -13.28 -7.05 15.16
N ILE A 60 -13.42 -8.39 15.19
CA ILE A 60 -14.29 -9.11 16.16
C ILE A 60 -13.86 -8.80 17.58
N ALA A 61 -12.55 -8.93 17.86
CA ALA A 61 -12.02 -8.68 19.20
C ALA A 61 -12.23 -7.23 19.64
N ALA A 62 -11.96 -6.27 18.75
CA ALA A 62 -12.17 -4.85 19.00
C ALA A 62 -13.66 -4.52 19.25
N ARG A 63 -14.58 -5.03 18.41
CA ARG A 63 -16.03 -4.83 18.61
C ARG A 63 -16.50 -5.35 19.96
N ILE A 64 -16.07 -6.55 20.37
CA ILE A 64 -16.43 -7.14 21.66
C ILE A 64 -15.84 -6.35 22.83
N ALA A 65 -14.63 -5.83 22.68
CA ALA A 65 -13.95 -5.04 23.70
C ALA A 65 -14.44 -3.57 23.78
N GLY A 66 -15.16 -3.08 22.76
CA GLY A 66 -15.51 -1.67 22.64
C GLY A 66 -14.27 -0.80 22.34
N ASP A 67 -13.34 -1.33 21.55
CA ASP A 67 -12.11 -0.65 21.14
C ASP A 67 -12.34 0.05 19.80
N ASP A 68 -12.32 1.38 19.81
CA ASP A 68 -12.52 2.25 18.64
C ASP A 68 -11.19 2.67 17.99
N SER A 69 -10.05 2.07 18.38
CA SER A 69 -8.73 2.41 17.83
C SER A 69 -8.44 1.82 16.45
N VAL A 70 -9.30 0.90 15.98
CA VAL A 70 -9.21 0.26 14.65
C VAL A 70 -10.52 0.42 13.90
N TYR A 71 -10.43 0.39 12.58
CA TYR A 71 -11.63 0.40 11.74
C TYR A 71 -12.49 -0.85 11.97
N ILE A 72 -13.77 -0.64 12.23
CA ILE A 72 -14.79 -1.69 12.30
C ILE A 72 -16.04 -1.14 11.60
N PRO A 73 -16.56 -1.78 10.54
CA PRO A 73 -17.80 -1.35 9.90
C PRO A 73 -18.95 -1.23 10.90
N ASP A 74 -19.81 -0.24 10.76
CA ASP A 74 -20.92 0.02 11.67
C ASP A 74 -21.87 -1.16 11.77
N ASP A 75 -22.10 -1.87 10.66
CA ASP A 75 -22.95 -3.03 10.55
C ASP A 75 -22.30 -4.34 11.01
N PHE A 76 -21.01 -4.32 11.42
CA PHE A 76 -20.26 -5.52 11.82
C PHE A 76 -20.36 -5.82 13.30
N GLY A 77 -21.14 -6.83 13.64
CA GLY A 77 -21.31 -7.35 14.99
C GLY A 77 -22.47 -6.73 15.77
N THR A 78 -23.52 -7.49 15.92
CA THR A 78 -24.70 -7.15 16.73
C THR A 78 -24.74 -8.04 17.99
N TYR A 79 -24.95 -7.42 19.16
CA TYR A 79 -25.20 -8.18 20.39
C TYR A 79 -26.66 -8.60 20.45
N VAL A 80 -26.91 -9.88 20.31
CA VAL A 80 -28.23 -10.52 20.21
C VAL A 80 -28.64 -11.05 21.56
N THR A 81 -29.87 -10.71 21.96
CA THR A 81 -30.49 -11.14 23.23
C THR A 81 -31.89 -11.75 22.99
N ALA A 82 -32.52 -12.24 24.02
CA ALA A 82 -33.91 -12.72 23.95
C ALA A 82 -34.93 -11.65 23.52
N ASP A 83 -34.57 -10.35 23.68
CA ASP A 83 -35.41 -9.22 23.31
C ASP A 83 -35.16 -8.72 21.87
N THR A 84 -34.19 -9.29 21.16
CA THR A 84 -33.89 -8.94 19.76
C THR A 84 -35.12 -9.27 18.89
N PRO A 85 -35.63 -8.32 18.09
CA PRO A 85 -36.78 -8.55 17.24
C PRO A 85 -36.59 -9.70 16.27
N SER A 86 -37.62 -10.50 16.05
CA SER A 86 -37.54 -11.63 15.11
C SER A 86 -37.30 -11.18 13.65
N SER A 87 -37.66 -9.94 13.29
CA SER A 87 -37.38 -9.36 12.00
C SER A 87 -35.88 -9.22 11.74
N TYR A 88 -35.05 -8.95 12.77
CA TYR A 88 -33.60 -8.87 12.67
C TYR A 88 -33.01 -10.07 11.92
N PHE A 89 -33.37 -11.27 12.32
CA PHE A 89 -32.82 -12.53 11.76
C PHE A 89 -33.22 -12.69 10.28
N SER A 90 -34.40 -12.20 9.90
CA SER A 90 -34.87 -12.25 8.51
C SER A 90 -34.18 -11.18 7.66
N GLU A 91 -33.95 -10.00 8.23
CA GLU A 91 -33.33 -8.85 7.55
C GLU A 91 -31.85 -9.09 7.29
N VAL A 92 -31.12 -9.61 8.29
CA VAL A 92 -29.68 -9.93 8.14
C VAL A 92 -29.42 -10.92 7.01
N LEU A 93 -30.25 -11.93 6.84
CA LEU A 93 -30.08 -12.96 5.80
C LEU A 93 -30.67 -12.53 4.43
N GLN A 94 -31.51 -11.51 4.40
CA GLN A 94 -32.07 -10.94 3.17
C GLN A 94 -31.25 -9.75 2.66
N ALA A 95 -30.23 -9.30 3.42
CA ALA A 95 -29.31 -8.25 3.00
C ALA A 95 -28.42 -8.75 1.84
N THR A 96 -29.07 -9.09 0.72
CA THR A 96 -28.44 -9.38 -0.57
C THR A 96 -28.07 -8.10 -1.32
N ALA A 97 -28.45 -6.94 -0.80
CA ALA A 97 -27.97 -5.64 -1.29
C ALA A 97 -26.60 -5.40 -0.68
N LEU A 98 -25.61 -5.11 -1.54
CA LEU A 98 -24.34 -4.54 -1.10
C LEU A 98 -24.65 -3.36 -0.18
N PRO A 99 -24.02 -3.27 1.01
CA PRO A 99 -24.19 -2.12 1.87
C PRO A 99 -23.81 -0.85 1.10
N ASP A 100 -24.44 0.28 1.43
CA ASP A 100 -24.11 1.59 0.85
C ASP A 100 -22.63 1.98 1.14
N GLU A 101 -22.01 1.40 2.15
CA GLU A 101 -20.62 1.61 2.50
C GLU A 101 -19.70 0.65 1.72
N THR A 102 -18.93 1.20 0.80
CA THR A 102 -17.86 0.45 0.14
C THR A 102 -16.65 0.37 1.05
N VAL A 103 -16.30 -0.84 1.49
CA VAL A 103 -15.11 -1.11 2.32
C VAL A 103 -13.83 -1.21 1.49
N SER A 104 -13.91 -1.15 0.17
CA SER A 104 -12.76 -1.25 -0.73
C SER A 104 -12.72 -0.10 -1.74
N ARG A 105 -11.51 0.24 -2.18
CA ARG A 105 -11.27 1.29 -3.17
C ARG A 105 -10.14 0.89 -4.11
N ASP A 106 -10.34 1.08 -5.38
CA ASP A 106 -9.28 0.92 -6.37
C ASP A 106 -8.41 2.17 -6.39
N VAL A 107 -7.09 1.96 -6.28
CA VAL A 107 -6.09 3.02 -6.24
C VAL A 107 -4.92 2.62 -7.14
N PRO A 108 -4.83 3.16 -8.35
CA PRO A 108 -3.64 2.98 -9.17
C PRO A 108 -2.43 3.68 -8.56
N VAL A 109 -1.25 3.07 -8.77
CA VAL A 109 0.04 3.63 -8.36
C VAL A 109 0.93 3.72 -9.59
N LEU A 110 1.44 4.92 -9.89
CA LEU A 110 2.36 5.16 -11.01
C LEU A 110 3.78 5.28 -10.51
N MET A 111 4.75 4.85 -11.32
CA MET A 111 6.16 4.79 -10.96
C MET A 111 7.04 5.40 -12.05
N TRP A 112 7.80 6.41 -11.66
CA TRP A 112 8.87 7.03 -12.46
C TRP A 112 10.23 6.81 -11.77
N HIS A 113 11.30 7.20 -12.46
CA HIS A 113 12.67 7.19 -11.93
C HIS A 113 13.35 8.51 -12.20
N ASN A 114 14.23 8.56 -13.18
CA ASN A 114 14.99 9.74 -13.54
C ASN A 114 14.31 10.61 -14.61
N LEU A 115 14.52 11.91 -14.54
CA LEU A 115 14.09 12.88 -15.54
C LEU A 115 15.31 13.59 -16.15
N ALA A 116 15.26 13.93 -17.44
CA ALA A 116 16.29 14.72 -18.11
C ALA A 116 15.67 15.61 -19.19
N GLU A 117 16.42 16.56 -19.74
CA GLU A 117 15.94 17.38 -20.86
C GLU A 117 15.61 16.51 -22.08
N GLU A 118 16.38 15.45 -22.31
CA GLU A 118 16.15 14.44 -23.36
C GLU A 118 16.08 13.04 -22.74
N SER A 119 15.15 12.21 -23.21
CA SER A 119 15.05 10.82 -22.79
C SER A 119 16.26 10.00 -23.20
N SER A 120 16.69 9.08 -22.34
CA SER A 120 17.73 8.09 -22.64
C SER A 120 17.26 6.65 -22.48
N GLY A 121 15.94 6.43 -22.45
CA GLY A 121 15.30 5.12 -22.32
C GLY A 121 14.17 5.16 -21.29
N ASP A 122 13.62 4.00 -20.99
CA ASP A 122 12.41 3.88 -20.14
C ASP A 122 12.63 4.31 -18.68
N MET A 123 13.88 4.26 -18.19
CA MET A 123 14.24 4.68 -16.82
C MET A 123 14.55 6.18 -16.72
N THR A 124 14.77 6.87 -17.84
CA THR A 124 15.03 8.31 -17.91
C THR A 124 14.14 8.91 -18.99
N ILE A 125 13.05 9.51 -18.60
CA ILE A 125 12.12 10.17 -19.53
C ILE A 125 12.40 11.67 -19.64
N SER A 126 11.90 12.30 -20.70
CA SER A 126 12.06 13.74 -20.87
C SER A 126 11.16 14.52 -19.90
N VAL A 127 11.62 15.69 -19.47
CA VAL A 127 10.83 16.62 -18.64
C VAL A 127 9.53 17.02 -19.35
N GLU A 128 9.57 17.16 -20.69
CA GLU A 128 8.40 17.48 -21.51
C GLU A 128 7.36 16.35 -21.43
N THR A 129 7.79 15.09 -21.60
CA THR A 129 6.91 13.93 -21.47
C THR A 129 6.33 13.78 -20.06
N PHE A 130 7.16 13.95 -19.03
CA PHE A 130 6.67 13.91 -17.65
C PHE A 130 5.58 14.97 -17.42
N ARG A 131 5.80 16.22 -17.84
CA ARG A 131 4.80 17.30 -17.73
C ARG A 131 3.50 16.93 -18.43
N ALA A 132 3.57 16.42 -19.67
CA ALA A 132 2.38 16.00 -20.41
C ALA A 132 1.64 14.84 -19.72
N GLN A 133 2.36 13.91 -19.08
CA GLN A 133 1.76 12.83 -18.31
C GLN A 133 1.02 13.35 -17.07
N ILE A 134 1.61 14.27 -16.31
CA ILE A 134 0.97 14.91 -15.14
C ILE A 134 -0.27 15.72 -15.56
N GLU A 135 -0.16 16.51 -16.64
CA GLU A 135 -1.28 17.27 -17.19
C GLU A 135 -2.45 16.36 -17.57
N ALA A 136 -2.19 15.24 -18.26
CA ALA A 136 -3.21 14.28 -18.65
C ALA A 136 -3.93 13.66 -17.45
N LEU A 137 -3.22 13.32 -16.37
CA LEU A 137 -3.81 12.81 -15.14
C LEU A 137 -4.67 13.88 -14.44
N HIS A 138 -4.17 15.12 -14.38
CA HIS A 138 -4.89 16.24 -13.80
C HIS A 138 -6.19 16.53 -14.57
N GLU A 139 -6.12 16.58 -15.91
CA GLU A 139 -7.29 16.80 -16.78
C GLU A 139 -8.33 15.66 -16.69
N ALA A 140 -7.87 14.41 -16.50
CA ALA A 140 -8.75 13.26 -16.25
C ALA A 140 -9.42 13.30 -14.87
N GLY A 141 -9.02 14.26 -14.00
CA GLY A 141 -9.63 14.50 -12.69
C GLY A 141 -9.13 13.59 -11.58
N PHE A 142 -8.00 12.89 -11.78
CA PHE A 142 -7.36 12.14 -10.71
C PHE A 142 -6.92 13.07 -9.57
N LYS A 143 -7.05 12.56 -8.33
CA LYS A 143 -6.61 13.24 -7.11
C LYS A 143 -5.50 12.44 -6.47
N THR A 144 -4.33 13.04 -6.37
CA THR A 144 -3.19 12.39 -5.73
C THR A 144 -3.45 12.21 -4.24
N VAL A 145 -3.06 11.05 -3.73
CA VAL A 145 -3.13 10.72 -2.30
C VAL A 145 -1.76 10.30 -1.80
N SER A 146 -1.45 10.70 -0.56
CA SER A 146 -0.23 10.29 0.12
C SER A 146 -0.35 8.85 0.64
N LEU A 147 0.80 8.23 0.95
CA LEU A 147 0.82 6.91 1.59
C LEU A 147 0.17 6.94 2.98
N GLN A 148 0.26 8.08 3.69
CA GLN A 148 -0.43 8.26 4.97
C GLN A 148 -1.96 8.22 4.80
N GLN A 149 -2.50 8.81 3.73
CA GLN A 149 -3.93 8.74 3.46
C GLN A 149 -4.39 7.31 3.12
N LEU A 150 -3.57 6.52 2.41
CA LEU A 150 -3.84 5.09 2.21
C LEU A 150 -3.83 4.32 3.54
N TYR A 151 -2.83 4.59 4.38
CA TYR A 151 -2.73 4.02 5.72
C TYR A 151 -3.99 4.36 6.54
N ASP A 152 -4.39 5.63 6.58
CA ASP A 152 -5.55 6.09 7.33
C ASP A 152 -6.86 5.50 6.80
N TYR A 153 -6.98 5.33 5.47
CA TYR A 153 -8.13 4.64 4.87
C TYR A 153 -8.23 3.20 5.36
N VAL A 154 -7.11 2.47 5.32
CA VAL A 154 -7.11 1.04 5.68
C VAL A 154 -7.25 0.85 7.19
N HIS A 155 -6.56 1.63 8.02
CA HIS A 155 -6.53 1.41 9.46
C HIS A 155 -7.65 2.10 10.23
N PHE A 156 -8.14 3.25 9.74
CA PHE A 156 -9.12 4.07 10.45
C PHE A 156 -10.40 4.36 9.65
N GLY A 157 -10.47 3.88 8.41
CA GLY A 157 -11.64 4.07 7.55
C GLY A 157 -11.80 5.50 7.01
N THR A 158 -10.76 6.35 7.09
CA THR A 158 -10.78 7.71 6.54
C THR A 158 -10.99 7.67 5.04
N GLU A 159 -12.00 8.38 4.53
CA GLU A 159 -12.35 8.32 3.11
C GLU A 159 -11.25 8.89 2.20
N LEU A 160 -11.05 8.24 1.06
CA LEU A 160 -10.24 8.75 -0.04
C LEU A 160 -11.06 9.63 -0.98
N PRO A 161 -10.44 10.57 -1.71
CA PRO A 161 -11.13 11.37 -2.71
C PRO A 161 -11.68 10.49 -3.84
N GLU A 162 -12.54 11.07 -4.68
CA GLU A 162 -12.90 10.45 -5.95
C GLU A 162 -11.67 10.34 -6.85
N LYS A 163 -11.56 9.24 -7.63
CA LYS A 163 -10.43 8.94 -8.51
C LYS A 163 -9.06 9.10 -7.83
N PRO A 164 -8.80 8.39 -6.69
CA PRO A 164 -7.53 8.48 -6.00
C PRO A 164 -6.42 7.86 -6.84
N ILE A 165 -5.22 8.46 -6.81
CA ILE A 165 -4.02 7.94 -7.47
C ILE A 165 -2.79 8.22 -6.62
N VAL A 166 -1.82 7.32 -6.61
CA VAL A 166 -0.53 7.53 -5.98
C VAL A 166 0.55 7.71 -7.05
N LEU A 167 1.35 8.76 -6.92
CA LEU A 167 2.52 8.99 -7.77
C LEU A 167 3.78 8.61 -7.00
N THR A 168 4.66 7.83 -7.61
CA THR A 168 5.90 7.39 -6.97
C THR A 168 7.11 7.60 -7.89
N PHE A 169 8.28 7.84 -7.28
CA PHE A 169 9.58 7.86 -7.94
C PHE A 169 10.51 6.92 -7.19
N ASP A 170 11.30 6.15 -7.91
CA ASP A 170 12.32 5.28 -7.30
C ASP A 170 13.71 5.93 -7.40
N ASP A 171 14.65 5.39 -6.63
CA ASP A 171 16.07 5.72 -6.52
C ASP A 171 16.40 7.03 -5.81
N GLY A 172 15.59 8.08 -5.94
CA GLY A 172 15.86 9.37 -5.30
C GLY A 172 16.81 10.27 -6.09
N TYR A 173 16.71 10.26 -7.42
CA TYR A 173 17.53 11.11 -8.30
C TYR A 173 17.35 12.61 -8.04
N PHE A 174 18.41 13.40 -8.21
CA PHE A 174 18.36 14.85 -8.09
C PHE A 174 17.33 15.50 -9.03
N SER A 175 17.09 14.89 -10.18
CA SER A 175 16.07 15.32 -11.14
C SER A 175 14.64 15.31 -10.59
N ASN A 176 14.37 14.51 -9.56
CA ASN A 176 13.07 14.51 -8.89
C ASN A 176 12.84 15.86 -8.16
N TYR A 177 13.89 16.45 -7.59
CA TYR A 177 13.86 17.79 -7.03
C TYR A 177 13.88 18.88 -8.11
N GLU A 178 14.82 18.77 -9.06
CA GLU A 178 15.07 19.81 -10.05
C GLU A 178 13.91 19.99 -11.04
N TYR A 179 13.29 18.90 -11.49
CA TYR A 179 12.26 18.91 -12.53
C TYR A 179 10.89 18.43 -12.08
N ALA A 180 10.81 17.29 -11.38
CA ALA A 180 9.49 16.74 -11.01
C ALA A 180 8.79 17.59 -9.97
N PHE A 181 9.47 17.99 -8.91
CA PHE A 181 8.87 18.74 -7.81
C PHE A 181 8.24 20.08 -8.25
N PRO A 182 8.88 20.96 -9.05
CA PRO A 182 8.24 22.16 -9.55
C PRO A 182 7.00 21.91 -10.43
N ILE A 183 7.01 20.83 -11.22
CA ILE A 183 5.85 20.45 -12.02
C ILE A 183 4.71 19.98 -11.11
N LEU A 184 4.99 19.16 -10.11
CA LEU A 184 4.00 18.71 -9.14
C LEU A 184 3.40 19.86 -8.34
N GLN A 185 4.20 20.87 -7.99
CA GLN A 185 3.72 22.10 -7.35
C GLN A 185 2.75 22.90 -8.24
N GLU A 186 3.04 22.98 -9.56
CA GLU A 186 2.18 23.67 -10.52
C GLU A 186 0.77 23.07 -10.60
N TYR A 187 0.66 21.74 -10.48
CA TYR A 187 -0.61 21.00 -10.56
C TYR A 187 -1.20 20.66 -9.19
N ASP A 188 -0.59 21.09 -8.09
CA ASP A 188 -0.98 20.74 -6.70
C ASP A 188 -1.12 19.22 -6.51
N MET A 189 -0.15 18.46 -7.02
CA MET A 189 -0.13 16.99 -6.97
C MET A 189 0.93 16.48 -6.02
N GLN A 190 0.56 15.50 -5.18
CA GLN A 190 1.45 14.85 -4.22
C GLN A 190 2.17 13.66 -4.84
N ALA A 191 3.37 13.35 -4.35
CA ALA A 191 4.11 12.15 -4.71
C ALA A 191 4.94 11.60 -3.54
N THR A 192 5.36 10.34 -3.67
CA THR A 192 6.33 9.70 -2.78
C THR A 192 7.60 9.37 -3.55
N ILE A 193 8.76 9.68 -2.98
CA ILE A 193 10.06 9.31 -3.54
C ILE A 193 10.68 8.24 -2.66
N PHE A 194 10.96 7.07 -3.23
CA PHE A 194 11.68 5.99 -2.58
C PHE A 194 13.18 6.17 -2.84
N ALA A 195 13.93 6.56 -1.82
CA ALA A 195 15.34 6.90 -1.93
C ALA A 195 16.24 5.74 -1.48
N ILE A 196 17.34 5.50 -2.23
CA ILE A 196 18.42 4.59 -1.83
C ILE A 196 19.29 5.30 -0.79
N GLY A 197 19.36 4.76 0.43
CA GLY A 197 19.99 5.43 1.56
C GLY A 197 21.44 5.82 1.32
N VAL A 198 22.28 4.91 0.82
CA VAL A 198 23.71 5.16 0.56
C VAL A 198 23.94 6.17 -0.57
N SER A 199 22.93 6.44 -1.39
CA SER A 199 23.02 7.37 -2.54
C SER A 199 22.59 8.79 -2.21
N VAL A 200 21.94 9.05 -1.06
CA VAL A 200 21.45 10.38 -0.69
C VAL A 200 22.58 11.41 -0.71
N GLY A 201 22.44 12.46 -1.54
CA GLY A 201 23.41 13.54 -1.69
C GLY A 201 24.68 13.16 -2.42
N LYS A 202 24.69 12.08 -3.18
CA LYS A 202 25.86 11.57 -3.88
C LYS A 202 25.75 11.75 -5.40
N ASP A 203 26.90 11.95 -6.03
CA ASP A 203 27.13 11.91 -7.47
C ASP A 203 28.19 10.86 -7.86
N SER A 204 28.68 10.12 -6.87
CA SER A 204 29.62 9.01 -6.99
C SER A 204 29.17 7.83 -6.13
N TYR A 205 29.33 6.62 -6.65
CA TYR A 205 28.88 5.39 -6.00
C TYR A 205 29.66 5.11 -4.71
N LYS A 206 28.99 5.15 -3.56
CA LYS A 206 29.58 4.85 -2.24
C LYS A 206 30.92 5.55 -1.98
N ASP A 207 31.06 6.81 -2.41
CA ASP A 207 32.30 7.60 -2.30
C ASP A 207 33.51 6.99 -3.04
N THR A 208 33.28 6.17 -4.06
CA THR A 208 34.31 5.66 -4.98
C THR A 208 34.57 6.64 -6.14
N ASP A 209 35.49 6.27 -7.05
CA ASP A 209 35.75 7.04 -8.28
C ASP A 209 34.70 6.80 -9.39
N HIS A 210 33.69 5.96 -9.14
CA HIS A 210 32.61 5.67 -10.09
C HIS A 210 31.54 6.75 -10.03
N ALA A 211 31.52 7.61 -11.05
CA ALA A 211 30.46 8.60 -11.20
C ALA A 211 29.10 7.94 -11.43
N MET A 212 28.06 8.45 -10.81
CA MET A 212 26.68 8.04 -11.03
C MET A 212 25.76 9.24 -11.28
N THR A 213 24.53 9.00 -11.71
CA THR A 213 23.50 10.04 -11.79
C THR A 213 23.32 10.67 -10.40
N PRO A 214 23.36 12.00 -10.27
CA PRO A 214 23.24 12.66 -8.98
C PRO A 214 21.91 12.34 -8.27
N HIS A 215 21.99 12.16 -6.95
CA HIS A 215 20.83 11.98 -6.07
C HIS A 215 20.64 13.23 -5.20
N PHE A 216 19.39 13.55 -4.85
CA PHE A 216 19.10 14.69 -3.98
C PHE A 216 19.70 14.49 -2.58
N GLY A 217 20.09 15.60 -1.96
CA GLY A 217 20.64 15.63 -0.61
C GLY A 217 19.60 16.02 0.44
N ALA A 218 20.11 16.22 1.66
CA ALA A 218 19.28 16.52 2.82
C ALA A 218 18.50 17.84 2.71
N ASP A 219 19.09 18.87 2.07
CA ASP A 219 18.44 20.17 1.96
C ASP A 219 17.28 20.13 0.97
N GLU A 220 17.48 19.48 -0.20
CA GLU A 220 16.44 19.27 -1.19
C GLU A 220 15.31 18.39 -0.64
N ALA A 221 15.64 17.32 0.08
CA ALA A 221 14.65 16.45 0.72
C ALA A 221 13.77 17.23 1.71
N ARG A 222 14.36 18.08 2.55
CA ARG A 222 13.61 18.92 3.49
C ARG A 222 12.69 19.90 2.76
N GLU A 223 13.20 20.60 1.75
CA GLU A 223 12.39 21.55 0.97
C GLU A 223 11.18 20.87 0.33
N MET A 224 11.38 19.69 -0.27
CA MET A 224 10.29 18.91 -0.86
C MET A 224 9.26 18.49 0.18
N VAL A 225 9.71 17.98 1.33
CA VAL A 225 8.81 17.50 2.41
C VAL A 225 8.10 18.66 3.11
N ASP A 226 8.78 19.77 3.35
CA ASP A 226 8.21 20.98 3.97
C ASP A 226 7.11 21.62 3.13
N SER A 227 7.09 21.38 1.82
CA SER A 227 6.00 21.80 0.94
C SER A 227 4.67 21.09 1.21
N GLY A 228 4.70 19.92 1.85
CA GLY A 228 3.56 19.05 2.07
C GLY A 228 3.14 18.22 0.86
N LEU A 229 3.84 18.33 -0.29
CA LEU A 229 3.52 17.60 -1.51
C LEU A 229 4.32 16.30 -1.66
N ILE A 230 5.52 16.24 -1.09
CA ILE A 230 6.41 15.09 -1.27
C ILE A 230 6.63 14.38 0.08
N SER A 231 6.57 13.05 0.06
CA SER A 231 7.10 12.21 1.11
C SER A 231 8.32 11.45 0.61
N VAL A 232 9.31 11.24 1.49
CA VAL A 232 10.52 10.46 1.16
C VAL A 232 10.48 9.17 1.97
N GLN A 233 10.57 8.03 1.28
CA GLN A 233 10.46 6.68 1.84
C GLN A 233 11.64 5.82 1.37
N SER A 234 11.72 4.57 1.84
CA SER A 234 12.87 3.70 1.61
C SER A 234 12.82 2.98 0.26
N HIS A 235 13.95 3.02 -0.49
CA HIS A 235 14.26 2.09 -1.57
C HIS A 235 15.45 1.19 -1.18
N THR A 236 15.50 0.74 0.09
CA THR A 236 16.61 0.13 0.82
C THR A 236 17.68 1.14 1.25
N PHE A 237 18.51 0.77 2.22
CA PHE A 237 19.71 1.54 2.52
C PHE A 237 20.83 1.18 1.55
N ASP A 238 21.21 -0.10 1.43
CA ASP A 238 22.28 -0.62 0.57
C ASP A 238 21.96 -1.99 -0.05
N MET A 239 20.67 -2.34 -0.22
CA MET A 239 20.26 -3.59 -0.87
C MET A 239 19.75 -3.38 -2.29
N HIS A 240 20.23 -2.32 -2.95
CA HIS A 240 20.10 -2.09 -4.39
C HIS A 240 21.47 -1.78 -4.97
N GLN A 241 22.39 -2.74 -4.82
CA GLN A 241 23.79 -2.59 -5.19
C GLN A 241 23.97 -2.75 -6.72
N TRP A 242 24.98 -2.03 -7.25
CA TRP A 242 25.32 -2.10 -8.67
C TRP A 242 26.57 -2.96 -8.89
N PRO A 243 26.44 -4.21 -9.38
CA PRO A 243 27.55 -5.17 -9.47
C PRO A 243 28.80 -4.65 -10.15
N PRO A 244 28.72 -3.86 -11.25
CA PRO A 244 29.92 -3.31 -11.88
C PRO A 244 30.76 -2.39 -10.99
N PHE A 245 30.19 -1.86 -9.89
CA PHE A 245 30.86 -0.93 -8.98
C PHE A 245 31.16 -1.57 -7.61
N GLU A 246 30.80 -2.83 -7.40
CA GLU A 246 31.06 -3.59 -6.18
C GLU A 246 32.34 -4.44 -6.29
N ASP A 247 33.46 -3.80 -6.67
CA ASP A 247 34.73 -4.47 -6.89
C ASP A 247 35.21 -5.28 -5.67
N GLY A 248 35.44 -6.57 -5.86
CA GLY A 248 35.95 -7.48 -4.83
C GLY A 248 34.91 -8.08 -3.89
N ASN A 249 33.64 -7.71 -4.00
CA ASN A 249 32.56 -8.37 -3.28
C ASN A 249 32.23 -9.72 -3.91
N ALA A 250 32.27 -10.79 -3.09
CA ALA A 250 31.92 -12.13 -3.53
C ALA A 250 30.39 -12.30 -3.71
N GLN A 251 29.61 -11.46 -3.07
CA GLN A 251 28.15 -11.44 -3.15
C GLN A 251 27.70 -9.99 -3.21
N VAL A 252 26.87 -9.68 -4.21
CA VAL A 252 26.28 -8.34 -4.42
C VAL A 252 24.79 -8.47 -4.30
N ARG A 253 24.18 -7.63 -3.49
CA ARG A 253 22.74 -7.63 -3.26
C ARG A 253 22.07 -6.56 -4.15
N GLU A 254 21.76 -6.97 -5.38
CA GLU A 254 21.08 -6.10 -6.35
C GLU A 254 19.61 -5.88 -5.99
N THR A 255 19.01 -6.84 -5.31
CA THR A 255 17.59 -6.86 -4.90
C THR A 255 17.45 -7.43 -3.49
N LEU A 256 16.23 -7.36 -2.95
CA LEU A 256 15.89 -7.97 -1.66
C LEU A 256 15.68 -9.49 -1.71
N LEU A 257 16.26 -10.18 -2.69
CA LEU A 257 16.24 -11.65 -2.69
C LEU A 257 17.36 -12.23 -1.82
N PRO A 258 17.11 -13.38 -1.15
CA PRO A 258 18.16 -14.07 -0.41
C PRO A 258 19.25 -14.58 -1.35
N PHE A 259 20.50 -14.64 -0.86
CA PHE A 259 21.58 -15.31 -1.57
C PHE A 259 21.37 -16.82 -1.58
N ASP A 260 21.93 -17.50 -2.56
CA ASP A 260 21.92 -18.97 -2.60
C ASP A 260 22.56 -19.57 -1.35
N GLY A 261 21.77 -20.30 -0.56
CA GLY A 261 22.21 -20.95 0.68
C GLY A 261 22.31 -20.03 1.90
N GLU A 262 21.84 -18.80 1.80
CA GLU A 262 21.67 -17.90 2.97
C GLU A 262 20.66 -18.50 3.96
N ALA A 263 20.99 -18.52 5.24
CA ALA A 263 20.04 -19.00 6.25
C ALA A 263 18.90 -17.97 6.44
N ASP A 264 17.67 -18.44 6.60
CA ASP A 264 16.48 -17.58 6.75
C ASP A 264 16.67 -16.49 7.82
N ALA A 265 17.20 -16.87 9.00
CA ALA A 265 17.42 -15.93 10.09
C ALA A 265 18.50 -14.87 9.81
N ASP A 266 19.53 -15.21 9.04
CA ASP A 266 20.59 -14.26 8.66
C ASP A 266 20.04 -13.28 7.60
N TYR A 267 19.23 -13.79 6.67
CA TYR A 267 18.55 -12.99 5.66
C TYR A 267 17.54 -12.01 6.29
N GLU A 268 16.66 -12.49 7.18
CA GLU A 268 15.68 -11.64 7.89
C GLU A 268 16.40 -10.52 8.65
N ALA A 269 17.45 -10.87 9.42
CA ALA A 269 18.23 -9.89 10.17
C ALA A 269 18.90 -8.85 9.24
N ALA A 270 19.37 -9.26 8.06
CA ALA A 270 19.96 -8.33 7.09
C ALA A 270 18.93 -7.36 6.52
N VAL A 271 17.72 -7.84 6.16
CA VAL A 271 16.62 -6.99 5.66
C VAL A 271 16.13 -6.01 6.73
N GLU A 272 15.97 -6.50 7.97
CA GLU A 272 15.56 -5.66 9.10
C GLU A 272 16.57 -4.55 9.38
N ALA A 273 17.87 -4.87 9.36
CA ALA A 273 18.94 -3.91 9.60
C ALA A 273 19.01 -2.85 8.49
N ASP A 274 18.95 -3.25 7.23
CA ASP A 274 18.97 -2.34 6.08
C ASP A 274 17.80 -1.36 6.12
N PHE A 275 16.57 -1.84 6.38
CA PHE A 275 15.41 -0.97 6.50
C PHE A 275 15.52 -0.02 7.71
N ALA A 276 16.05 -0.50 8.83
CA ALA A 276 16.26 0.33 10.02
C ALA A 276 17.28 1.46 9.77
N GLU A 277 18.38 1.18 9.07
CA GLU A 277 19.38 2.18 8.67
C GLU A 277 18.78 3.22 7.69
N SER A 278 18.03 2.75 6.69
CA SER A 278 17.31 3.65 5.76
C SER A 278 16.35 4.57 6.50
N ARG A 279 15.55 4.00 7.42
CA ARG A 279 14.62 4.76 8.25
C ARG A 279 15.33 5.81 9.10
N GLU A 280 16.36 5.41 9.85
CA GLU A 280 17.12 6.34 10.72
C GLU A 280 17.67 7.52 9.91
N LEU A 281 18.27 7.25 8.75
CA LEU A 281 18.79 8.29 7.87
C LEU A 281 17.68 9.23 7.39
N LEU A 282 16.65 8.69 6.74
CA LEU A 282 15.63 9.50 6.08
C LEU A 282 14.77 10.28 7.09
N GLU A 283 14.42 9.67 8.24
CA GLU A 283 13.73 10.37 9.33
C GLU A 283 14.59 11.48 9.93
N SER A 284 15.92 11.29 10.06
CA SER A 284 16.82 12.34 10.53
C SER A 284 16.90 13.54 9.59
N ILE A 285 16.74 13.30 8.29
CA ILE A 285 16.76 14.33 7.25
C ILE A 285 15.42 15.06 7.20
N THR A 286 14.31 14.34 7.12
CA THR A 286 12.99 14.88 6.79
C THR A 286 12.14 15.23 8.01
N GLY A 287 12.43 14.61 9.17
CA GLY A 287 11.57 14.69 10.35
C GLY A 287 10.21 13.97 10.19
N GLN A 288 10.00 13.22 9.11
CA GLN A 288 8.77 12.50 8.82
C GLN A 288 8.96 10.99 8.99
N PRO A 289 7.92 10.25 9.39
CA PRO A 289 8.01 8.79 9.53
C PRO A 289 8.35 8.10 8.22
N VAL A 290 9.22 7.08 8.28
CA VAL A 290 9.54 6.18 7.16
C VAL A 290 8.97 4.80 7.49
N ASN A 291 7.88 4.45 6.84
CA ASN A 291 7.13 3.21 7.04
C ASN A 291 6.74 2.51 5.74
N ALA A 292 7.31 2.93 4.62
CA ALA A 292 7.08 2.33 3.32
C ALA A 292 8.39 1.98 2.62
N LEU A 293 8.36 0.91 1.80
CA LEU A 293 9.49 0.48 0.99
C LEU A 293 9.02 0.05 -0.40
N ALA A 294 9.70 0.53 -1.45
CA ALA A 294 9.60 -0.06 -2.78
C ALA A 294 10.70 -1.11 -2.96
N PHE A 295 10.32 -2.30 -3.46
CA PHE A 295 11.28 -3.37 -3.71
C PHE A 295 12.14 -3.05 -4.94
N PRO A 296 13.48 -3.03 -4.83
CA PRO A 296 14.36 -2.98 -5.99
C PRO A 296 13.96 -4.02 -7.04
N GLU A 297 13.76 -3.58 -8.29
CA GLU A 297 13.25 -4.40 -9.39
C GLU A 297 11.90 -5.10 -9.13
N GLY A 298 11.22 -4.76 -8.04
CA GLY A 298 9.99 -5.42 -7.58
C GLY A 298 10.22 -6.81 -7.00
N ALA A 299 11.47 -7.20 -6.73
CA ALA A 299 11.86 -8.55 -6.34
C ALA A 299 11.82 -8.74 -4.81
N TYR A 300 11.05 -9.73 -4.37
CA TYR A 300 10.92 -10.10 -2.96
C TYR A 300 10.46 -11.55 -2.80
N VAL A 301 10.58 -12.08 -1.58
CA VAL A 301 9.99 -13.35 -1.14
C VAL A 301 9.08 -13.11 0.07
N THR A 302 8.27 -14.09 0.47
CA THR A 302 7.38 -13.95 1.65
C THR A 302 8.16 -13.54 2.90
N LEU A 303 9.33 -14.12 3.10
CA LEU A 303 10.21 -13.83 4.22
C LEU A 303 10.66 -12.35 4.25
N THR A 304 10.87 -11.72 3.09
CA THR A 304 11.14 -10.27 2.98
C THR A 304 10.02 -9.43 3.58
N GLN A 305 8.77 -9.79 3.26
CA GLN A 305 7.59 -9.08 3.80
C GLN A 305 7.48 -9.23 5.31
N ASP A 306 7.77 -10.41 5.83
CA ASP A 306 7.70 -10.68 7.27
C ASP A 306 8.79 -9.91 8.02
N ALA A 307 10.02 -9.89 7.52
CA ALA A 307 11.13 -9.11 8.07
C ALA A 307 10.83 -7.59 8.05
N LEU A 308 10.37 -7.06 6.92
CA LEU A 308 10.03 -5.64 6.80
C LEU A 308 8.90 -5.24 7.75
N ARG A 309 7.88 -6.09 7.90
CA ARG A 309 6.78 -5.83 8.85
C ARG A 309 7.30 -5.82 10.30
N SER A 310 8.19 -6.75 10.66
CA SER A 310 8.84 -6.78 11.97
C SER A 310 9.65 -5.51 12.22
N ALA A 311 10.30 -4.98 11.18
CA ALA A 311 11.03 -3.71 11.23
C ALA A 311 10.13 -2.46 11.16
N GLY A 312 8.80 -2.62 10.98
CA GLY A 312 7.80 -1.54 11.01
C GLY A 312 7.50 -0.91 9.65
N ALA A 313 7.74 -1.61 8.54
CA ALA A 313 7.20 -1.24 7.25
C ALA A 313 5.72 -1.63 7.17
N GLU A 314 4.87 -0.67 6.84
CA GLU A 314 3.42 -0.82 6.73
C GLU A 314 2.96 -0.94 5.27
N LEU A 315 3.68 -0.28 4.35
CA LEU A 315 3.38 -0.29 2.93
C LEU A 315 4.59 -0.80 2.14
N THR A 316 4.34 -1.70 1.20
CA THR A 316 5.40 -2.16 0.28
C THR A 316 4.92 -2.17 -1.16
N PHE A 317 5.85 -1.94 -2.11
CA PHE A 317 5.53 -1.76 -3.51
C PHE A 317 6.39 -2.65 -4.41
N THR A 318 5.77 -3.20 -5.45
CA THR A 318 6.42 -4.01 -6.50
C THR A 318 6.34 -3.29 -7.86
N THR A 319 6.91 -3.89 -8.88
CA THR A 319 6.86 -3.41 -10.28
C THR A 319 5.83 -4.15 -11.13
N VAL A 320 5.03 -5.02 -10.54
CA VAL A 320 3.95 -5.72 -11.24
C VAL A 320 2.89 -4.71 -11.68
N ARG A 321 2.50 -4.74 -12.96
CA ARG A 321 1.50 -3.83 -13.50
C ARG A 321 0.08 -4.30 -13.16
N ALA A 322 -0.60 -3.61 -12.27
CA ALA A 322 -2.02 -3.80 -11.95
C ALA A 322 -2.57 -2.62 -11.15
N VAL A 323 -3.87 -2.46 -11.08
CA VAL A 323 -4.55 -1.56 -10.15
C VAL A 323 -4.60 -2.22 -8.77
N ASN A 324 -4.36 -1.45 -7.72
CA ASN A 324 -4.51 -1.92 -6.34
C ASN A 324 -5.95 -1.78 -5.89
N THR A 325 -6.44 -2.73 -5.13
CA THR A 325 -7.66 -2.56 -4.34
C THR A 325 -7.28 -2.53 -2.85
N VAL A 326 -7.37 -1.35 -2.25
CA VAL A 326 -7.14 -1.19 -0.80
C VAL A 326 -8.45 -1.41 -0.06
N VAL A 327 -8.38 -2.05 1.12
CA VAL A 327 -9.56 -2.50 1.86
C VAL A 327 -9.48 -2.02 3.31
N LYS A 328 -10.49 -1.30 3.78
CA LYS A 328 -10.59 -0.83 5.16
C LYS A 328 -10.45 -2.01 6.14
N GLY A 329 -9.62 -1.86 7.16
CA GLY A 329 -9.35 -2.92 8.16
C GLY A 329 -8.59 -4.15 7.64
N LEU A 330 -8.02 -4.11 6.42
CA LEU A 330 -7.19 -5.17 5.86
C LEU A 330 -5.76 -4.65 5.54
N PRO A 331 -4.87 -4.55 6.54
CA PRO A 331 -3.50 -4.04 6.33
C PRO A 331 -2.73 -4.77 5.23
N GLN A 332 -3.02 -6.05 4.98
CA GLN A 332 -2.40 -6.82 3.92
C GLN A 332 -2.67 -6.24 2.51
N SER A 333 -3.71 -5.41 2.35
CA SER A 333 -3.98 -4.72 1.08
C SER A 333 -2.95 -3.63 0.74
N LEU A 334 -2.09 -3.26 1.70
CA LEU A 334 -0.98 -2.32 1.52
C LEU A 334 0.38 -3.03 1.26
N CYS A 335 0.37 -4.37 1.17
CA CYS A 335 1.59 -5.15 0.98
C CYS A 335 1.80 -5.52 -0.49
N ALA A 336 3.04 -5.33 -0.99
CA ALA A 336 3.44 -5.65 -2.37
C ALA A 336 2.51 -5.01 -3.42
N MET A 337 2.18 -3.76 -3.24
CA MET A 337 1.27 -3.01 -4.10
C MET A 337 1.82 -2.92 -5.53
N PRO A 338 1.07 -3.38 -6.55
CA PRO A 338 1.41 -3.22 -7.95
C PRO A 338 1.56 -1.76 -8.38
N ARG A 339 2.42 -1.52 -9.38
CA ARG A 339 2.65 -0.16 -9.93
C ARG A 339 2.71 -0.18 -11.46
N PHE A 340 2.27 0.89 -12.06
CA PHE A 340 2.40 1.15 -13.49
C PHE A 340 3.71 1.89 -13.75
N GLY A 341 4.71 1.22 -14.36
CA GLY A 341 5.92 1.89 -14.83
C GLY A 341 5.61 2.87 -15.94
N MET A 342 6.03 4.12 -15.76
CA MET A 342 5.81 5.21 -16.70
C MET A 342 7.04 5.37 -17.58
N THR A 343 6.83 5.39 -18.89
CA THR A 343 7.90 5.47 -19.91
C THR A 343 7.71 6.66 -20.82
N GLU A 344 8.75 6.99 -21.59
CA GLU A 344 8.72 8.06 -22.61
C GLU A 344 7.61 7.84 -23.64
N SER A 345 7.31 6.58 -23.98
CA SER A 345 6.34 6.23 -25.01
C SER A 345 4.95 5.86 -24.47
N ALA A 346 4.65 6.14 -23.19
CA ALA A 346 3.37 5.79 -22.59
C ALA A 346 2.20 6.51 -23.30
N ASP A 347 1.23 5.74 -23.79
CA ASP A 347 -0.03 6.29 -24.33
C ASP A 347 -0.95 6.68 -23.17
N MET A 348 -0.97 7.96 -22.82
CA MET A 348 -1.76 8.48 -21.71
C MET A 348 -3.27 8.33 -21.93
N THR A 349 -3.76 8.35 -23.16
CA THR A 349 -5.19 8.15 -23.44
C THR A 349 -5.60 6.71 -23.10
N ALA A 350 -4.79 5.74 -23.53
CA ALA A 350 -5.01 4.33 -23.22
C ALA A 350 -4.83 4.04 -21.71
N LEU A 351 -3.81 4.65 -21.09
CA LEU A 351 -3.54 4.48 -19.66
C LEU A 351 -4.70 5.03 -18.81
N VAL A 352 -5.14 6.26 -19.03
CA VAL A 352 -6.27 6.85 -18.30
C VAL A 352 -7.52 5.98 -18.41
N ALA A 353 -7.84 5.48 -19.61
CA ALA A 353 -8.98 4.58 -19.80
C ALA A 353 -8.81 3.23 -19.07
N GLU A 354 -7.58 2.74 -18.88
CA GLU A 354 -7.28 1.53 -18.08
C GLU A 354 -7.43 1.79 -16.58
N LEU A 355 -6.99 2.96 -16.09
CA LEU A 355 -7.05 3.33 -14.68
C LEU A 355 -8.48 3.65 -14.20
N GLU A 356 -9.41 3.92 -15.10
CA GLU A 356 -10.84 4.21 -14.82
C GLU A 356 -11.74 2.98 -14.82
N GLN A 357 -11.23 1.79 -15.16
CA GLN A 357 -12.01 0.53 -15.20
C GLN A 357 -12.11 -0.12 -13.82
#